data_6d8f67784830fcce2655f194089320fb
#
_entry.id   6d8f67784830fcce2655f194089320fb
#
_cell.length_a   1.000
_cell.length_b   1.000
_cell.length_c   1.000
_cell.angle_alpha   90.00
_cell.angle_beta   90.00
_cell.angle_gamma   90.00
#
_symmetry.space_group_name_H-M   'P 1'
#
loop_
_entity.id
_entity.type
_entity.pdbx_description
1 polymer ?
#
loop_
_entity_poly.entity_id
_entity_poly.type
_entity_poly.pdbx_seq_one_letter_code
_entity_poly.pdbx_strand_id
1 'polypeptide(L)'
;MLAQQSGPAILVGHSYGGAVITGAGTDPKVAGLVYVAAFQPDVGESVAQLATGTKAATNGARPSADGFLFLDPTEFHADFAADLPVVQTDLMARSQVPVSVAAFTAPALDAAWKNKPSWAIVATEDKAINPDLERSMYKRSNATVTEIKSSHAVYISHAREVAKVIEQAAQHAAK
;
A
#
# COMPACT_ATOMS: atom_id res chain seq x y z
N MET A 1 7.70 -11.32 -14.13
CA MET A 1 6.37 -11.77 -13.67
C MET A 1 5.28 -11.48 -14.70
N LEU A 2 4.95 -10.21 -15.02
CA LEU A 2 3.91 -9.88 -16.02
C LEU A 2 4.15 -10.51 -17.41
N ALA A 3 5.39 -10.57 -17.85
CA ALA A 3 5.73 -11.20 -19.14
C ALA A 3 5.28 -12.68 -19.25
N GLN A 4 5.16 -13.37 -18.13
CA GLN A 4 4.78 -14.79 -18.07
C GLN A 4 3.25 -14.99 -17.97
N GLN A 5 2.46 -13.93 -17.83
CA GLN A 5 1.00 -14.02 -17.75
C GLN A 5 0.40 -14.16 -19.14
N SER A 6 -0.58 -15.08 -19.27
CA SER A 6 -1.29 -15.33 -20.53
C SER A 6 -2.53 -14.44 -20.72
N GLY A 7 -3.01 -13.78 -19.67
CA GLY A 7 -4.22 -12.96 -19.67
C GLY A 7 -4.04 -11.63 -18.94
N PRO A 8 -5.12 -10.84 -18.84
CA PRO A 8 -5.11 -9.59 -18.10
C PRO A 8 -4.82 -9.83 -16.61
N ALA A 9 -4.07 -8.92 -15.98
CA ALA A 9 -3.66 -9.00 -14.59
C ALA A 9 -4.23 -7.84 -13.77
N ILE A 10 -4.65 -8.13 -12.54
CA ILE A 10 -4.89 -7.14 -11.50
C ILE A 10 -3.65 -7.07 -10.63
N LEU A 11 -3.07 -5.88 -10.48
CA LEU A 11 -1.99 -5.67 -9.53
C LEU A 11 -2.55 -5.24 -8.18
N VAL A 12 -2.08 -5.89 -7.12
CA VAL A 12 -2.47 -5.58 -5.75
C VAL A 12 -1.23 -5.12 -4.99
N GLY A 13 -1.29 -3.93 -4.39
CA GLY A 13 -0.18 -3.36 -3.62
C GLY A 13 -0.63 -2.97 -2.22
N HIS A 14 0.07 -3.47 -1.19
CA HIS A 14 -0.08 -3.05 0.19
C HIS A 14 1.03 -2.06 0.55
N SER A 15 0.70 -1.00 1.27
CA SER A 15 1.68 -0.05 1.81
C SER A 15 2.59 0.54 0.71
N TYR A 16 3.92 0.42 0.84
CA TYR A 16 4.89 0.78 -0.20
C TYR A 16 4.63 0.05 -1.54
N GLY A 17 4.06 -1.15 -1.49
CA GLY A 17 3.66 -1.89 -2.70
C GLY A 17 2.69 -1.13 -3.60
N GLY A 18 1.95 -0.14 -3.09
CA GLY A 18 1.13 0.76 -3.87
C GLY A 18 1.95 1.62 -4.84
N ALA A 19 3.10 2.15 -4.40
CA ALA A 19 4.02 2.87 -5.29
C ALA A 19 4.60 1.94 -6.37
N VAL A 20 4.87 0.68 -6.02
CA VAL A 20 5.36 -0.33 -6.97
C VAL A 20 4.32 -0.60 -8.07
N ILE A 21 3.05 -0.84 -7.70
CA ILE A 21 2.01 -1.10 -8.70
C ILE A 21 1.62 0.14 -9.50
N THR A 22 1.83 1.34 -8.94
CA THR A 22 1.63 2.62 -9.65
C THR A 22 2.53 2.72 -10.87
N GLY A 23 3.80 2.33 -10.76
CA GLY A 23 4.73 2.27 -11.90
C GLY A 23 4.51 1.05 -12.78
N ALA A 24 4.45 -0.16 -12.19
CA ALA A 24 4.29 -1.40 -12.94
C ALA A 24 2.95 -1.51 -13.70
N GLY A 25 1.95 -0.76 -13.26
CA GLY A 25 0.61 -0.75 -13.85
C GLY A 25 0.53 -0.17 -15.27
N THR A 26 1.59 0.45 -15.77
CA THR A 26 1.68 0.92 -17.16
C THR A 26 1.80 -0.22 -18.18
N ASP A 27 2.18 -1.43 -17.74
CA ASP A 27 2.22 -2.61 -18.61
C ASP A 27 0.83 -2.85 -19.25
N PRO A 28 0.76 -3.08 -20.58
CA PRO A 28 -0.50 -3.28 -21.29
C PRO A 28 -1.30 -4.50 -20.80
N LYS A 29 -0.67 -5.48 -20.17
CA LYS A 29 -1.34 -6.64 -19.57
C LYS A 29 -2.06 -6.30 -18.26
N VAL A 30 -1.79 -5.15 -17.66
CA VAL A 30 -2.47 -4.74 -16.41
C VAL A 30 -3.83 -4.16 -16.74
N ALA A 31 -4.88 -4.78 -16.22
CA ALA A 31 -6.27 -4.40 -16.43
C ALA A 31 -6.83 -3.54 -15.27
N GLY A 32 -6.19 -3.52 -14.11
CA GLY A 32 -6.61 -2.71 -12.97
C GLY A 32 -5.64 -2.79 -11.79
N LEU A 33 -5.84 -1.89 -10.83
CA LEU A 33 -4.98 -1.69 -9.67
C LEU A 33 -5.80 -1.76 -8.38
N VAL A 34 -5.30 -2.47 -7.37
CA VAL A 34 -5.90 -2.53 -6.03
C VAL A 34 -4.89 -2.05 -5.01
N TYR A 35 -5.20 -0.95 -4.34
CA TYR A 35 -4.40 -0.35 -3.28
C TYR A 35 -4.95 -0.75 -1.92
N VAL A 36 -4.16 -1.43 -1.12
CA VAL A 36 -4.57 -1.92 0.20
C VAL A 36 -3.78 -1.16 1.27
N ALA A 37 -4.40 -0.18 1.94
CA ALA A 37 -3.71 0.68 2.91
C ALA A 37 -2.35 1.13 2.34
N ALA A 38 -2.34 1.82 1.20
CA ALA A 38 -1.14 1.92 0.35
C ALA A 38 -0.91 3.32 -0.21
N PHE A 39 0.35 3.65 -0.46
CA PHE A 39 0.74 4.85 -1.18
C PHE A 39 0.36 4.79 -2.65
N GLN A 40 -0.13 5.91 -3.18
CA GLN A 40 -0.51 6.07 -4.57
C GLN A 40 0.09 7.38 -5.11
N PRO A 41 1.40 7.42 -5.40
CA PRO A 41 2.07 8.62 -5.87
C PRO A 41 1.59 9.04 -7.27
N ASP A 42 1.62 10.34 -7.53
CA ASP A 42 1.56 10.91 -8.87
C ASP A 42 2.98 11.00 -9.48
N VAL A 43 3.07 11.28 -10.76
CA VAL A 43 4.36 11.52 -11.45
C VAL A 43 5.11 12.65 -10.72
N GLY A 44 6.37 12.40 -10.37
CA GLY A 44 7.23 13.32 -9.64
C GLY A 44 7.08 13.27 -8.11
N GLU A 45 6.04 12.62 -7.56
CA GLU A 45 5.92 12.42 -6.11
C GLU A 45 6.73 11.22 -5.63
N SER A 46 7.35 11.34 -4.46
CA SER A 46 7.95 10.20 -3.76
C SER A 46 7.09 9.78 -2.57
N VAL A 47 7.26 8.54 -2.13
CA VAL A 47 6.58 8.05 -0.91
C VAL A 47 6.99 8.87 0.31
N ALA A 48 8.26 9.27 0.41
CA ALA A 48 8.76 10.13 1.48
C ALA A 48 8.02 11.48 1.53
N GLN A 49 7.82 12.14 0.38
CA GLN A 49 7.08 13.40 0.31
C GLN A 49 5.62 13.24 0.75
N LEU A 50 4.95 12.19 0.29
CA LEU A 50 3.57 11.89 0.68
C LEU A 50 3.47 11.63 2.18
N ALA A 51 4.37 10.82 2.74
CA ALA A 51 4.37 10.49 4.17
C ALA A 51 4.62 11.72 5.06
N THR A 52 5.45 12.67 4.62
CA THR A 52 5.76 13.89 5.38
C THR A 52 4.74 15.01 5.16
N GLY A 53 3.97 14.98 4.09
CA GLY A 53 2.96 15.99 3.74
C GLY A 53 1.71 15.98 4.64
N THR A 54 1.53 14.95 5.42
CA THR A 54 0.46 14.82 6.42
C THR A 54 1.07 14.58 7.80
N LYS A 55 0.32 14.92 8.85
CA LYS A 55 0.75 14.60 10.22
C LYS A 55 0.97 13.08 10.30
N ALA A 56 2.21 12.68 10.54
CA ALA A 56 2.54 11.27 10.69
C ALA A 56 1.67 10.66 11.80
N ALA A 57 1.08 9.51 11.52
CA ALA A 57 0.32 8.77 12.53
C ALA A 57 1.25 8.14 13.57
N THR A 58 2.50 7.83 13.17
CA THR A 58 3.55 7.28 14.03
C THR A 58 4.94 7.75 13.60
N ASN A 59 5.90 7.69 14.52
CA ASN A 59 7.33 7.89 14.27
C ASN A 59 8.10 6.57 14.25
N GLY A 60 7.41 5.44 14.06
CA GLY A 60 7.99 4.09 14.18
C GLY A 60 9.05 3.74 13.13
N ALA A 61 9.10 4.44 12.00
CA ALA A 61 10.11 4.18 10.97
C ALA A 61 11.51 4.61 11.46
N ARG A 62 12.47 3.69 11.37
CA ARG A 62 13.87 3.90 11.78
C ARG A 62 14.81 3.70 10.59
N PRO A 63 15.72 4.64 10.33
CA PRO A 63 16.79 4.42 9.37
C PRO A 63 17.87 3.52 9.96
N SER A 64 18.39 2.61 9.14
CA SER A 64 19.61 1.86 9.41
C SER A 64 20.84 2.56 8.83
N ALA A 65 22.04 2.22 9.32
CA ALA A 65 23.29 2.83 8.87
C ALA A 65 23.64 2.50 7.41
N ASP A 66 23.09 1.41 6.89
CA ASP A 66 23.30 0.92 5.51
C ASP A 66 22.22 1.42 4.50
N GLY A 67 21.39 2.40 4.90
CA GLY A 67 20.48 3.11 4.01
C GLY A 67 19.13 2.42 3.79
N PHE A 68 18.66 1.69 4.78
CA PHE A 68 17.31 1.12 4.77
C PHE A 68 16.43 1.72 5.87
N LEU A 69 15.11 1.55 5.70
CA LEU A 69 14.08 1.89 6.69
C LEU A 69 13.42 0.62 7.18
N PHE A 70 13.18 0.53 8.46
CA PHE A 70 12.40 -0.53 9.11
C PHE A 70 11.52 0.06 10.19
N LEU A 71 10.49 -0.66 10.61
CA LEU A 71 9.66 -0.25 11.75
C LEU A 71 10.32 -0.73 13.04
N ASP A 72 10.33 0.14 14.06
CA ASP A 72 10.84 -0.22 15.38
C ASP A 72 10.10 -1.46 15.90
N PRO A 73 10.79 -2.58 16.21
CA PRO A 73 10.12 -3.79 16.67
C PRO A 73 9.29 -3.59 17.95
N THR A 74 9.65 -2.64 18.79
CA THR A 74 8.93 -2.35 20.04
C THR A 74 7.61 -1.61 19.81
N GLU A 75 7.53 -0.85 18.73
CA GLU A 75 6.34 -0.08 18.31
C GLU A 75 5.50 -0.81 17.26
N PHE A 76 6.05 -1.87 16.67
CA PHE A 76 5.46 -2.55 15.50
C PHE A 76 4.03 -3.00 15.72
N HIS A 77 3.73 -3.63 16.88
CA HIS A 77 2.36 -4.04 17.20
C HIS A 77 1.41 -2.84 17.21
N ALA A 78 1.75 -1.80 17.94
CA ALA A 78 0.87 -0.65 18.11
C ALA A 78 0.71 0.17 16.80
N ASP A 79 1.74 0.24 15.98
CA ASP A 79 1.79 1.13 14.82
C ASP A 79 1.37 0.45 13.52
N PHE A 80 1.60 -0.86 13.39
CA PHE A 80 1.39 -1.59 12.14
C PHE A 80 0.24 -2.59 12.21
N ALA A 81 0.06 -3.27 13.34
CA ALA A 81 -0.81 -4.45 13.44
C ALA A 81 -1.53 -4.56 14.79
N ALA A 82 -2.10 -3.43 15.26
CA ALA A 82 -2.70 -3.33 16.58
C ALA A 82 -3.93 -4.24 16.79
N ASP A 83 -4.57 -4.70 15.72
CA ASP A 83 -5.72 -5.60 15.72
C ASP A 83 -5.35 -7.09 15.55
N LEU A 84 -4.05 -7.42 15.58
CA LEU A 84 -3.57 -8.81 15.54
C LEU A 84 -3.02 -9.26 16.90
N PRO A 85 -2.95 -10.57 17.18
CA PRO A 85 -2.33 -11.08 18.40
C PRO A 85 -0.86 -10.70 18.54
N VAL A 86 -0.42 -10.27 19.74
CA VAL A 86 0.96 -9.82 20.00
C VAL A 86 2.00 -10.85 19.57
N VAL A 87 1.78 -12.14 19.85
CA VAL A 87 2.72 -13.21 19.45
C VAL A 87 2.94 -13.24 17.94
N GLN A 88 1.90 -12.98 17.15
CA GLN A 88 2.00 -12.92 15.70
C GLN A 88 2.77 -11.66 15.26
N THR A 89 2.48 -10.53 15.86
CA THR A 89 3.13 -9.26 15.50
C THR A 89 4.60 -9.20 15.91
N ASP A 90 4.98 -9.85 17.02
CA ASP A 90 6.39 -10.04 17.41
C ASP A 90 7.18 -10.82 16.34
N LEU A 91 6.59 -11.86 15.77
CA LEU A 91 7.21 -12.60 14.68
C LEU A 91 7.32 -11.72 13.43
N MET A 92 6.25 -10.99 13.07
CA MET A 92 6.23 -10.08 11.93
C MET A 92 7.31 -8.99 12.07
N ALA A 93 7.43 -8.38 13.25
CA ALA A 93 8.42 -7.35 13.54
C ALA A 93 9.86 -7.83 13.31
N ARG A 94 10.15 -9.08 13.68
CA ARG A 94 11.49 -9.68 13.54
C ARG A 94 11.76 -10.17 12.11
N SER A 95 10.72 -10.42 11.31
CA SER A 95 10.83 -10.94 9.95
C SER A 95 10.59 -9.89 8.86
N GLN A 96 10.45 -8.61 9.24
CA GLN A 96 10.24 -7.56 8.26
C GLN A 96 11.43 -7.42 7.29
N VAL A 97 11.12 -7.13 6.03
CA VAL A 97 12.13 -6.81 5.02
C VAL A 97 12.23 -5.29 4.93
N PRO A 98 13.39 -4.70 5.23
CA PRO A 98 13.57 -3.25 5.19
C PRO A 98 13.40 -2.69 3.77
N VAL A 99 12.86 -1.47 3.66
CA VAL A 99 12.76 -0.75 2.40
C VAL A 99 13.98 0.17 2.23
N SER A 100 14.55 0.21 1.02
CA SER A 100 15.66 1.14 0.71
C SER A 100 15.20 2.60 0.83
N VAL A 101 15.96 3.43 1.54
CA VAL A 101 15.76 4.89 1.60
C VAL A 101 15.75 5.48 0.19
N ALA A 102 16.65 5.03 -0.69
CA ALA A 102 16.70 5.49 -2.07
C ALA A 102 15.39 5.19 -2.82
N ALA A 103 14.81 3.99 -2.63
CA ALA A 103 13.52 3.65 -3.23
C ALA A 103 12.36 4.45 -2.63
N PHE A 104 12.40 4.69 -1.31
CA PHE A 104 11.36 5.45 -0.61
C PHE A 104 11.33 6.94 -1.00
N THR A 105 12.50 7.50 -1.34
CA THR A 105 12.68 8.92 -1.74
C THR A 105 12.65 9.13 -3.24
N ALA A 106 12.73 8.07 -4.06
CA ALA A 106 12.69 8.18 -5.51
C ALA A 106 11.33 8.71 -5.99
N PRO A 107 11.30 9.69 -6.91
CA PRO A 107 10.06 10.16 -7.49
C PRO A 107 9.48 9.08 -8.42
N ALA A 108 8.15 8.94 -8.41
CA ALA A 108 7.45 8.09 -9.34
C ALA A 108 7.61 8.63 -10.77
N LEU A 109 7.98 7.76 -11.69
CA LEU A 109 8.16 8.11 -13.11
C LEU A 109 6.83 8.04 -13.87
N ASP A 110 5.89 7.22 -13.39
CA ASP A 110 4.60 6.97 -13.99
C ASP A 110 3.50 6.97 -12.91
N ALA A 111 2.27 7.20 -13.34
CA ALA A 111 1.07 7.13 -12.51
C ALA A 111 -0.03 6.35 -13.25
N ALA A 112 0.09 5.02 -13.26
CA ALA A 112 -0.78 4.12 -14.01
C ALA A 112 -2.27 4.28 -13.66
N TRP A 113 -2.59 4.70 -12.42
CA TRP A 113 -3.95 4.97 -11.96
C TRP A 113 -4.68 6.07 -12.75
N LYS A 114 -3.95 6.91 -13.50
CA LYS A 114 -4.56 7.89 -14.40
C LYS A 114 -5.26 7.26 -15.60
N ASN A 115 -4.84 6.05 -15.99
CA ASN A 115 -5.29 5.36 -17.18
C ASN A 115 -5.86 3.96 -16.91
N LYS A 116 -5.83 3.52 -15.64
CA LYS A 116 -6.31 2.19 -15.24
C LYS A 116 -7.39 2.33 -14.17
N PRO A 117 -8.45 1.53 -14.22
CA PRO A 117 -9.42 1.47 -13.14
C PRO A 117 -8.73 1.05 -11.85
N SER A 118 -9.11 1.69 -10.74
CA SER A 118 -8.47 1.48 -9.46
C SER A 118 -9.49 1.23 -8.36
N TRP A 119 -9.17 0.32 -7.46
CA TRP A 119 -9.87 0.04 -6.20
C TRP A 119 -8.92 0.29 -5.05
N ALA A 120 -9.48 0.69 -3.93
CA ALA A 120 -8.66 1.00 -2.78
C ALA A 120 -9.35 0.62 -1.47
N ILE A 121 -8.54 0.23 -0.50
CA ILE A 121 -8.96 -0.03 0.88
C ILE A 121 -8.26 0.99 1.77
N VAL A 122 -9.07 1.76 2.51
CA VAL A 122 -8.60 2.62 3.61
C VAL A 122 -8.74 1.84 4.91
N ALA A 123 -7.63 1.65 5.62
CA ALA A 123 -7.65 1.11 6.97
C ALA A 123 -7.84 2.27 7.96
N THR A 124 -9.04 2.38 8.59
CA THR A 124 -9.42 3.61 9.30
C THR A 124 -8.70 3.82 10.63
N GLU A 125 -8.03 2.80 11.16
CA GLU A 125 -7.18 2.85 12.36
C GLU A 125 -5.68 2.69 12.03
N ASP A 126 -5.30 2.92 10.76
CA ASP A 126 -3.93 2.86 10.29
C ASP A 126 -3.07 3.95 10.95
N LYS A 127 -1.93 3.54 11.52
CA LYS A 127 -0.95 4.44 12.10
C LYS A 127 0.37 4.47 11.30
N ALA A 128 0.56 3.56 10.34
CA ALA A 128 1.70 3.56 9.44
C ALA A 128 1.51 4.56 8.29
N ILE A 129 0.30 4.61 7.72
CA ILE A 129 -0.12 5.64 6.78
C ILE A 129 -1.35 6.35 7.36
N ASN A 130 -1.33 7.68 7.36
CA ASN A 130 -2.50 8.44 7.83
C ASN A 130 -3.71 8.14 6.92
N PRO A 131 -4.87 7.70 7.48
CA PRO A 131 -6.06 7.39 6.69
C PRO A 131 -6.57 8.57 5.84
N ASP A 132 -6.36 9.81 6.28
CA ASP A 132 -6.75 10.98 5.49
C ASP A 132 -5.84 11.20 4.28
N LEU A 133 -4.57 10.79 4.37
CA LEU A 133 -3.68 10.74 3.21
C LEU A 133 -4.16 9.67 2.22
N GLU A 134 -4.50 8.47 2.70
CA GLU A 134 -5.06 7.42 1.84
C GLU A 134 -6.32 7.90 1.11
N ARG A 135 -7.28 8.50 1.84
CA ARG A 135 -8.49 9.08 1.25
C ARG A 135 -8.19 10.13 0.20
N SER A 136 -7.22 11.00 0.47
CA SER A 136 -6.82 12.07 -0.45
C SER A 136 -6.25 11.51 -1.76
N MET A 137 -5.34 10.53 -1.67
CA MET A 137 -4.74 9.88 -2.83
C MET A 137 -5.80 9.15 -3.66
N TYR A 138 -6.68 8.39 -3.01
CA TYR A 138 -7.71 7.59 -3.67
C TYR A 138 -8.83 8.43 -4.27
N LYS A 139 -9.17 9.56 -3.65
CA LYS A 139 -10.08 10.56 -4.23
C LYS A 139 -9.50 11.16 -5.51
N ARG A 140 -8.21 11.51 -5.50
CA ARG A 140 -7.48 12.06 -6.66
C ARG A 140 -7.54 11.12 -7.86
N SER A 141 -7.41 9.82 -7.62
CA SER A 141 -7.44 8.79 -8.66
C SER A 141 -8.84 8.34 -9.06
N ASN A 142 -9.88 8.86 -8.42
CA ASN A 142 -11.27 8.38 -8.59
C ASN A 142 -11.40 6.85 -8.37
N ALA A 143 -10.64 6.31 -7.42
CA ALA A 143 -10.69 4.89 -7.07
C ALA A 143 -12.03 4.51 -6.43
N THR A 144 -12.47 3.27 -6.64
CA THR A 144 -13.58 2.69 -5.88
C THR A 144 -13.08 2.34 -4.48
N VAL A 145 -13.48 3.11 -3.46
CA VAL A 145 -12.95 3.01 -2.10
C VAL A 145 -13.84 2.14 -1.21
N THR A 146 -13.22 1.28 -0.42
CA THR A 146 -13.82 0.55 0.71
C THR A 146 -13.07 0.94 1.99
N GLU A 147 -13.79 1.40 3.02
CA GLU A 147 -13.18 1.68 4.32
C GLU A 147 -13.40 0.50 5.27
N ILE A 148 -12.34 0.09 5.96
CA ILE A 148 -12.36 -1.02 6.92
C ILE A 148 -11.78 -0.53 8.25
N LYS A 149 -12.49 -0.79 9.34
CA LYS A 149 -11.99 -0.50 10.69
C LYS A 149 -10.91 -1.51 11.08
N SER A 150 -9.66 -1.17 10.77
CA SER A 150 -8.51 -2.05 10.93
C SER A 150 -7.23 -1.24 11.09
N SER A 151 -6.19 -1.86 11.63
CA SER A 151 -4.80 -1.39 11.56
C SER A 151 -4.26 -1.47 10.12
N HIS A 152 -3.00 -1.07 9.93
CA HIS A 152 -2.30 -1.17 8.64
C HIS A 152 -2.25 -2.60 8.08
N ALA A 153 -2.25 -3.62 8.94
CA ALA A 153 -2.23 -5.03 8.56
C ALA A 153 -3.61 -5.58 8.14
N VAL A 154 -4.47 -4.76 7.55
CA VAL A 154 -5.84 -5.08 7.11
C VAL A 154 -5.94 -6.35 6.27
N TYR A 155 -4.93 -6.66 5.48
CA TYR A 155 -4.86 -7.86 4.63
C TYR A 155 -4.73 -9.17 5.43
N ILE A 156 -4.40 -9.08 6.72
CA ILE A 156 -4.37 -10.23 7.65
C ILE A 156 -5.64 -10.26 8.47
N SER A 157 -5.94 -9.16 9.17
CA SER A 157 -7.07 -9.10 10.11
C SER A 157 -8.43 -9.18 9.40
N HIS A 158 -8.53 -8.65 8.17
CA HIS A 158 -9.74 -8.57 7.36
C HIS A 158 -9.56 -9.19 5.97
N ALA A 159 -8.86 -10.33 5.91
CA ALA A 159 -8.47 -10.98 4.66
C ALA A 159 -9.66 -11.27 3.71
N ARG A 160 -10.83 -11.58 4.25
CA ARG A 160 -12.04 -11.84 3.45
C ARG A 160 -12.57 -10.58 2.76
N GLU A 161 -12.57 -9.45 3.46
CA GLU A 161 -12.98 -8.16 2.93
C GLU A 161 -12.01 -7.69 1.85
N VAL A 162 -10.71 -7.84 2.08
CA VAL A 162 -9.67 -7.54 1.09
C VAL A 162 -9.84 -8.41 -0.15
N ALA A 163 -10.06 -9.71 0.01
CA ALA A 163 -10.29 -10.64 -1.11
C ALA A 163 -11.50 -10.22 -1.96
N LYS A 164 -12.62 -9.78 -1.34
CA LYS A 164 -13.79 -9.29 -2.08
C LYS A 164 -13.48 -8.09 -2.96
N VAL A 165 -12.67 -7.14 -2.49
CA VAL A 165 -12.27 -5.98 -3.30
C VAL A 165 -11.41 -6.42 -4.48
N ILE A 166 -10.51 -7.37 -4.29
CA ILE A 166 -9.68 -7.94 -5.36
C ILE A 166 -10.55 -8.67 -6.39
N GLU A 167 -11.53 -9.46 -5.93
CA GLU A 167 -12.48 -10.14 -6.79
C GLU A 167 -13.34 -9.17 -7.62
N GLN A 168 -13.79 -8.07 -7.03
CA GLN A 168 -14.51 -7.01 -7.74
C GLN A 168 -13.67 -6.40 -8.86
N ALA A 169 -12.38 -6.14 -8.59
CA ALA A 169 -11.45 -5.65 -9.60
C ALA A 169 -11.26 -6.66 -10.74
N ALA A 170 -11.09 -7.94 -10.40
CA ALA A 170 -10.94 -9.02 -11.38
C ALA A 170 -12.21 -9.19 -12.26
N GLN A 171 -13.39 -9.12 -11.65
CA GLN A 171 -14.67 -9.20 -12.39
C GLN A 171 -14.88 -8.02 -13.33
N HIS A 172 -14.39 -6.83 -12.99
CA HIS A 172 -14.42 -5.67 -13.88
C HIS A 172 -13.53 -5.85 -15.10
N ALA A 173 -12.32 -6.41 -14.89
CA ALA A 173 -11.35 -6.67 -15.94
C ALA A 173 -11.76 -7.79 -16.91
N ALA A 174 -12.72 -8.63 -16.54
CA ALA A 174 -13.23 -9.74 -17.37
C ALA A 174 -14.37 -9.32 -18.32
N LYS A 175 -14.84 -8.07 -18.21
CA LYS A 175 -15.87 -7.50 -19.10
C LYS A 175 -15.27 -6.76 -20.27
#